data_b880712395ae650418659aec74b25387
#
_entry.id   b880712395ae650418659aec74b25387
#
_cell.length_a   1.000
_cell.length_b   1.000
_cell.length_c   1.000
_cell.angle_alpha   90.00
_cell.angle_beta   90.00
_cell.angle_gamma   90.00
#
_symmetry.space_group_name_H-M   'P 1'
#
loop_
_entity.id
_entity.type
_entity.pdbx_description
1 polymer ?
#
loop_
_entity_poly.entity_id
_entity_poly.type
_entity_poly.pdbx_seq_one_letter_code
_entity_poly.pdbx_strand_id
1 'polypeptide(L)'
;LVKGVGSQCFDSEGVKSDPLVLVDNGYLRNYFVDTYNGKKLNLKSNGRNGGSTNLYFENGKISFEELLKINTRSLYITETIGHGTNLVTGDYSVGATGFLVENGEFKYPVNEITIAGNFNEMFKNITLSDDLDFKYSVNSPTMMIECMTVAGKWATFV
;
A
#
# COMPACT_ATOMS: atom_id res chain seq x y z
N LEU A 1 7.03 -15.09 4.72
CA LEU A 1 6.23 -16.14 4.07
C LEU A 1 7.10 -17.31 3.68
N VAL A 2 6.77 -18.49 4.13
CA VAL A 2 7.36 -19.76 3.65
C VAL A 2 6.62 -20.13 2.36
N LYS A 3 7.36 -20.35 1.26
CA LYS A 3 6.80 -20.68 -0.06
C LYS A 3 5.88 -19.59 -0.70
N GLY A 4 6.05 -18.33 -0.34
CA GLY A 4 5.42 -17.23 -1.10
C GLY A 4 6.06 -17.07 -2.48
N VAL A 5 5.39 -16.37 -3.39
CA VAL A 5 5.83 -16.20 -4.80
C VAL A 5 7.24 -15.60 -4.93
N GLY A 6 7.58 -14.66 -4.04
CA GLY A 6 8.92 -14.02 -4.00
C GLY A 6 9.87 -14.63 -2.99
N SER A 7 9.59 -15.83 -2.43
CA SER A 7 10.44 -16.42 -1.39
C SER A 7 11.79 -16.86 -1.95
N GLN A 8 12.86 -16.48 -1.26
CA GLN A 8 14.23 -16.87 -1.55
C GLN A 8 14.99 -17.13 -0.24
N CYS A 9 15.97 -18.03 -0.29
CA CYS A 9 16.80 -18.36 0.87
C CYS A 9 17.91 -17.35 1.11
N PHE A 10 18.42 -16.76 0.02
CA PHE A 10 19.50 -15.75 0.01
C PHE A 10 19.30 -14.80 -1.18
N ASP A 11 19.85 -13.62 -1.07
CA ASP A 11 19.83 -12.63 -2.13
C ASP A 11 20.92 -12.88 -3.20
N SER A 12 21.06 -11.98 -4.16
CA SER A 12 22.06 -12.09 -5.24
C SER A 12 23.51 -11.96 -4.77
N GLU A 13 23.76 -11.53 -3.53
CA GLU A 13 25.07 -11.50 -2.90
C GLU A 13 25.34 -12.73 -2.02
N GLY A 14 24.42 -13.71 -1.99
CA GLY A 14 24.52 -14.90 -1.14
C GLY A 14 24.23 -14.64 0.34
N VAL A 15 23.68 -13.48 0.68
CA VAL A 15 23.32 -13.14 2.05
C VAL A 15 21.94 -13.72 2.36
N LYS A 16 21.82 -14.41 3.50
CA LYS A 16 20.56 -15.02 3.93
C LYS A 16 19.45 -14.00 4.05
N SER A 17 18.27 -14.32 3.50
CA SER A 17 17.06 -13.51 3.55
C SER A 17 16.17 -13.93 4.70
N ASP A 18 16.27 -13.26 5.84
CA ASP A 18 15.39 -13.47 7.00
C ASP A 18 14.17 -12.54 6.94
N PRO A 19 13.08 -12.83 7.69
CA PRO A 19 11.96 -11.91 7.83
C PRO A 19 12.43 -10.52 8.31
N LEU A 20 11.88 -9.47 7.71
CA LEU A 20 12.28 -8.10 7.96
C LEU A 20 11.05 -7.22 8.12
N VAL A 21 10.89 -6.61 9.30
CA VAL A 21 9.86 -5.59 9.54
C VAL A 21 10.42 -4.24 9.06
N LEU A 22 9.79 -3.64 8.06
CA LEU A 22 10.20 -2.33 7.56
C LEU A 22 9.62 -1.21 8.42
N VAL A 23 8.33 -1.26 8.65
CA VAL A 23 7.60 -0.26 9.44
C VAL A 23 6.81 -0.97 10.52
N ASP A 24 6.87 -0.47 11.74
CA ASP A 24 6.15 -0.98 12.90
C ASP A 24 5.46 0.18 13.61
N ASN A 25 4.12 0.14 13.65
CA ASN A 25 3.29 1.20 14.25
C ASN A 25 3.65 2.62 13.75
N GLY A 26 3.87 2.78 12.45
CA GLY A 26 4.23 4.05 11.81
C GLY A 26 5.71 4.45 11.93
N TYR A 27 6.54 3.66 12.62
CA TYR A 27 7.97 3.91 12.74
C TYR A 27 8.78 3.06 11.75
N LEU A 28 9.62 3.69 10.94
CA LEU A 28 10.57 3.00 10.08
C LEU A 28 11.62 2.30 10.95
N ARG A 29 11.67 0.96 10.87
CA ARG A 29 12.56 0.11 11.66
C ARG A 29 13.79 -0.33 10.89
N ASN A 30 13.61 -0.65 9.60
CA ASN A 30 14.68 -1.19 8.78
C ASN A 30 14.65 -0.61 7.37
N TYR A 31 15.81 -0.63 6.72
CA TYR A 31 15.99 -0.36 5.30
C TYR A 31 16.34 -1.66 4.57
N PHE A 32 16.20 -1.69 3.25
CA PHE A 32 16.87 -2.70 2.43
C PHE A 32 18.35 -2.35 2.32
N VAL A 33 19.21 -3.24 2.81
CA VAL A 33 20.64 -2.99 2.92
C VAL A 33 21.41 -4.14 2.25
N ASP A 34 22.07 -3.84 1.14
CA ASP A 34 23.05 -4.70 0.49
C ASP A 34 24.44 -4.60 1.16
N THR A 35 25.42 -5.36 0.68
CA THR A 35 26.76 -5.34 1.28
C THR A 35 27.52 -4.04 1.02
N TYR A 36 27.32 -3.39 -0.13
CA TYR A 36 27.96 -2.13 -0.47
C TYR A 36 27.46 -0.99 0.40
N ASN A 37 26.14 -0.80 0.42
CA ASN A 37 25.52 0.23 1.23
C ASN A 37 25.68 -0.04 2.74
N GLY A 38 25.66 -1.30 3.14
CA GLY A 38 25.96 -1.73 4.50
C GLY A 38 27.33 -1.24 4.98
N LYS A 39 28.38 -1.47 4.18
CA LYS A 39 29.72 -0.97 4.49
C LYS A 39 29.78 0.56 4.56
N LYS A 40 29.12 1.25 3.63
CA LYS A 40 29.09 2.71 3.57
C LYS A 40 28.39 3.33 4.76
N LEU A 41 27.31 2.73 5.24
CA LEU A 41 26.47 3.21 6.33
C LEU A 41 26.84 2.60 7.69
N ASN A 42 27.86 1.76 7.75
CA ASN A 42 28.23 0.97 8.92
C ASN A 42 27.04 0.10 9.45
N LEU A 43 26.31 -0.50 8.51
CA LEU A 43 25.21 -1.42 8.77
C LEU A 43 25.56 -2.81 8.24
N LYS A 44 24.91 -3.84 8.78
CA LYS A 44 25.00 -5.19 8.24
C LYS A 44 24.00 -5.38 7.11
N SER A 45 24.42 -6.03 6.00
CA SER A 45 23.48 -6.47 4.97
C SER A 45 22.42 -7.40 5.57
N ASN A 46 21.19 -7.27 5.11
CA ASN A 46 20.04 -8.04 5.60
C ASN A 46 19.43 -8.97 4.53
N GLY A 47 20.22 -9.30 3.49
CA GLY A 47 19.78 -10.22 2.45
C GLY A 47 18.68 -9.61 1.56
N ARG A 48 18.81 -8.33 1.24
CA ARG A 48 17.84 -7.57 0.44
C ARG A 48 18.51 -6.83 -0.73
N ASN A 49 19.61 -7.36 -1.23
CA ASN A 49 20.13 -6.90 -2.52
C ASN A 49 19.12 -7.25 -3.61
N GLY A 50 18.63 -6.23 -4.32
CA GLY A 50 17.52 -6.36 -5.28
C GLY A 50 16.14 -5.98 -4.74
N GLY A 51 16.00 -5.64 -3.46
CA GLY A 51 14.76 -5.11 -2.88
C GLY A 51 13.93 -6.13 -2.09
N SER A 52 12.61 -5.94 -2.13
CA SER A 52 11.68 -6.80 -1.40
C SER A 52 11.54 -8.19 -2.04
N THR A 53 11.30 -9.20 -1.23
CA THR A 53 10.92 -10.56 -1.65
C THR A 53 9.39 -10.70 -1.63
N ASN A 54 8.81 -11.01 -0.45
CA ASN A 54 7.36 -10.93 -0.24
C ASN A 54 7.10 -9.74 0.66
N LEU A 55 6.52 -8.67 0.10
CA LEU A 55 6.16 -7.46 0.83
C LEU A 55 4.65 -7.46 1.12
N TYR A 56 4.24 -7.14 2.33
CA TYR A 56 2.82 -7.04 2.64
C TYR A 56 2.56 -6.15 3.84
N PHE A 57 1.36 -5.60 3.88
CA PHE A 57 0.78 -5.05 5.10
C PHE A 57 0.14 -6.18 5.90
N GLU A 58 0.30 -6.15 7.22
CA GLU A 58 -0.41 -7.09 8.09
C GLU A 58 -1.93 -6.79 8.08
N ASN A 59 -2.73 -7.78 8.42
CA ASN A 59 -4.17 -7.60 8.58
C ASN A 59 -4.51 -6.55 9.63
N GLY A 60 -5.53 -5.76 9.36
CA GLY A 60 -6.23 -4.96 10.35
C GLY A 60 -7.09 -5.82 11.27
N LYS A 61 -7.96 -5.14 12.03
CA LYS A 61 -8.84 -5.77 13.03
C LYS A 61 -10.32 -5.73 12.66
N ILE A 62 -10.66 -5.04 11.60
CA ILE A 62 -12.04 -4.83 11.15
C ILE A 62 -12.27 -5.56 9.83
N SER A 63 -13.49 -6.03 9.61
CA SER A 63 -13.86 -6.66 8.35
C SER A 63 -13.96 -5.64 7.21
N PHE A 64 -13.93 -6.13 5.98
CA PHE A 64 -14.15 -5.30 4.80
C PHE A 64 -15.49 -4.55 4.86
N GLU A 65 -16.55 -5.25 5.29
CA GLU A 65 -17.90 -4.66 5.43
C GLU A 65 -17.96 -3.56 6.51
N GLU A 66 -17.21 -3.71 7.59
CA GLU A 66 -17.07 -2.68 8.62
C GLU A 66 -16.29 -1.48 8.10
N LEU A 67 -15.20 -1.73 7.34
CA LEU A 67 -14.40 -0.68 6.73
C LEU A 67 -15.24 0.23 5.81
N LEU A 68 -16.12 -0.35 4.98
CA LEU A 68 -17.02 0.40 4.10
C LEU A 68 -18.03 1.28 4.84
N LYS A 69 -18.33 0.96 6.11
CA LYS A 69 -19.32 1.69 6.94
C LYS A 69 -18.72 2.78 7.82
N ILE A 70 -17.40 2.89 7.90
CA ILE A 70 -16.74 3.90 8.74
C ILE A 70 -17.18 5.31 8.34
N ASN A 71 -17.24 5.58 7.05
CA ASN A 71 -17.65 6.87 6.51
C ASN A 71 -19.01 6.78 5.83
N THR A 72 -19.83 7.83 5.97
CA THR A 72 -21.11 7.92 5.28
C THR A 72 -20.96 7.96 3.76
N ARG A 73 -19.83 8.45 3.26
CA ARG A 73 -19.51 8.52 1.83
C ARG A 73 -18.03 8.29 1.60
N SER A 74 -17.70 7.36 0.71
CA SER A 74 -16.33 7.01 0.34
C SER A 74 -16.25 6.56 -1.12
N LEU A 75 -15.03 6.40 -1.61
CA LEU A 75 -14.73 5.83 -2.92
C LEU A 75 -14.00 4.51 -2.74
N TYR A 76 -14.54 3.46 -3.29
CA TYR A 76 -13.85 2.19 -3.43
C TYR A 76 -13.09 2.19 -4.77
N ILE A 77 -11.79 2.36 -4.72
CA ILE A 77 -10.92 2.41 -5.90
C ILE A 77 -10.55 0.99 -6.29
N THR A 78 -10.83 0.63 -7.53
CA THR A 78 -10.49 -0.68 -8.10
C THR A 78 -9.23 -0.65 -8.95
N GLU A 79 -8.92 0.50 -9.55
CA GLU A 79 -7.76 0.66 -10.41
C GLU A 79 -7.23 2.09 -10.36
N THR A 80 -5.91 2.22 -10.46
CA THR A 80 -5.24 3.51 -10.60
C THR A 80 -4.51 3.58 -11.94
N ILE A 81 -4.51 4.76 -12.56
CA ILE A 81 -3.95 5.00 -13.90
C ILE A 81 -2.86 6.07 -13.81
N GLY A 82 -1.71 5.77 -14.40
CA GLY A 82 -0.59 6.72 -14.49
C GLY A 82 0.48 6.53 -13.39
N HIS A 83 1.49 7.39 -13.45
CA HIS A 83 2.67 7.37 -12.59
C HIS A 83 2.81 8.70 -11.84
N GLY A 84 1.81 9.06 -11.04
CA GLY A 84 1.72 10.34 -10.34
C GLY A 84 2.38 10.35 -8.95
N THR A 85 3.53 9.71 -8.80
CA THR A 85 4.24 9.59 -7.52
C THR A 85 5.56 10.36 -7.57
N ASN A 86 5.75 11.32 -6.67
CA ASN A 86 7.03 11.98 -6.45
C ASN A 86 7.63 11.47 -5.12
N LEU A 87 8.61 10.58 -5.20
CA LEU A 87 9.24 9.99 -4.03
C LEU A 87 10.10 10.98 -3.21
N VAL A 88 10.44 12.14 -3.76
CA VAL A 88 11.25 13.16 -3.06
C VAL A 88 10.35 14.04 -2.19
N THR A 89 9.22 14.49 -2.73
CA THR A 89 8.28 15.36 -2.00
C THR A 89 7.20 14.57 -1.26
N GLY A 90 6.99 13.31 -1.63
CA GLY A 90 5.91 12.46 -1.14
C GLY A 90 4.56 12.73 -1.82
N ASP A 91 4.51 13.59 -2.84
CA ASP A 91 3.25 13.92 -3.51
C ASP A 91 2.78 12.74 -4.37
N TYR A 92 1.49 12.48 -4.29
CA TYR A 92 0.79 11.43 -5.00
C TYR A 92 -0.43 12.01 -5.73
N SER A 93 -0.53 11.79 -7.03
CA SER A 93 -1.68 12.23 -7.83
C SER A 93 -1.84 11.32 -9.04
N VAL A 94 -2.89 10.52 -9.06
CA VAL A 94 -3.15 9.54 -10.14
C VAL A 94 -4.60 9.58 -10.59
N GLY A 95 -4.84 9.20 -11.83
CA GLY A 95 -6.16 8.85 -12.31
C GLY A 95 -6.69 7.60 -11.59
N ALA A 96 -7.99 7.51 -11.40
CA ALA A 96 -8.58 6.37 -10.74
C ALA A 96 -9.97 6.03 -11.29
N THR A 97 -10.33 4.75 -11.12
CA THR A 97 -11.68 4.22 -11.36
C THR A 97 -12.13 3.40 -10.17
N GLY A 98 -13.42 3.27 -9.97
CA GLY A 98 -13.97 2.52 -8.86
C GLY A 98 -15.46 2.71 -8.69
N PHE A 99 -15.93 2.70 -7.46
CA PHE A 99 -17.33 2.83 -7.11
C PHE A 99 -17.55 3.88 -6.02
N LEU A 100 -18.63 4.61 -6.12
CA LEU A 100 -19.13 5.38 -4.98
C LEU A 100 -19.74 4.42 -3.96
N VAL A 101 -19.38 4.61 -2.71
CA VAL A 101 -19.96 3.91 -1.56
C VAL A 101 -20.66 4.92 -0.67
N GLU A 102 -21.91 4.66 -0.32
CA GLU A 102 -22.69 5.47 0.64
C GLU A 102 -23.30 4.55 1.69
N ASN A 103 -23.04 4.85 2.95
CA ASN A 103 -23.47 4.07 4.10
C ASN A 103 -23.11 2.57 4.03
N GLY A 104 -21.94 2.27 3.47
CA GLY A 104 -21.47 0.90 3.30
C GLY A 104 -22.03 0.15 2.07
N GLU A 105 -22.80 0.80 1.21
CA GLU A 105 -23.37 0.20 0.01
C GLU A 105 -22.76 0.78 -1.26
N PHE A 106 -22.43 -0.08 -2.23
CA PHE A 106 -22.00 0.32 -3.57
C PHE A 106 -23.18 0.94 -4.33
N LYS A 107 -23.02 2.18 -4.83
CA LYS A 107 -24.08 2.90 -5.53
C LYS A 107 -23.90 2.86 -7.04
N TYR A 108 -22.85 3.47 -7.57
CA TYR A 108 -22.57 3.48 -9.01
C TYR A 108 -21.07 3.55 -9.28
N PRO A 109 -20.65 3.09 -10.48
CA PRO A 109 -19.26 3.19 -10.88
C PRO A 109 -18.85 4.64 -11.10
N VAL A 110 -17.59 4.96 -10.77
CA VAL A 110 -16.95 6.25 -11.05
C VAL A 110 -15.68 6.01 -11.86
N ASN A 111 -15.46 6.86 -12.85
CA ASN A 111 -14.26 6.85 -13.68
C ASN A 111 -13.79 8.27 -13.96
N GLU A 112 -12.63 8.40 -14.62
CA GLU A 112 -12.05 9.69 -14.97
C GLU A 112 -11.92 10.65 -13.77
N ILE A 113 -11.70 10.10 -12.59
CA ILE A 113 -11.41 10.88 -11.38
C ILE A 113 -9.90 10.91 -11.14
N THR A 114 -9.46 11.94 -10.44
CA THR A 114 -8.09 12.04 -9.92
C THR A 114 -8.13 11.97 -8.42
N ILE A 115 -7.32 11.11 -7.84
CA ILE A 115 -7.08 11.05 -6.40
C ILE A 115 -5.69 11.61 -6.11
N ALA A 116 -5.58 12.48 -5.10
CA ALA A 116 -4.33 13.13 -4.75
C ALA A 116 -4.15 13.23 -3.24
N GLY A 117 -2.89 13.18 -2.82
CA GLY A 117 -2.50 13.29 -1.43
C GLY A 117 -0.98 13.43 -1.26
N ASN A 118 -0.51 13.36 -0.04
CA ASN A 118 0.92 13.27 0.26
C ASN A 118 1.16 12.04 1.12
N PHE A 119 2.13 11.21 0.79
CA PHE A 119 2.41 9.95 1.48
C PHE A 119 2.62 10.11 2.99
N ASN A 120 3.25 11.21 3.43
CA ASN A 120 3.47 11.46 4.84
C ASN A 120 2.16 11.60 5.62
N GLU A 121 1.11 12.13 4.99
CA GLU A 121 -0.23 12.24 5.59
C GLU A 121 -1.05 10.98 5.33
N MET A 122 -0.98 10.41 4.13
CA MET A 122 -1.70 9.18 3.78
C MET A 122 -1.33 8.05 4.73
N PHE A 123 -0.04 7.81 4.99
CA PHE A 123 0.42 6.72 5.86
C PHE A 123 0.05 6.89 7.34
N LYS A 124 -0.26 8.10 7.79
CA LYS A 124 -0.77 8.36 9.15
C LYS A 124 -2.25 8.04 9.30
N ASN A 125 -2.99 8.05 8.18
CA ASN A 125 -4.44 7.95 8.15
C ASN A 125 -4.90 6.68 7.41
N ILE A 126 -4.18 5.58 7.58
CA ILE A 126 -4.52 4.27 7.02
C ILE A 126 -5.28 3.44 8.06
N THR A 127 -6.41 2.90 7.63
CA THR A 127 -7.13 1.82 8.34
C THR A 127 -7.14 0.58 7.45
N LEU A 128 -6.71 -0.57 7.98
CA LEU A 128 -6.61 -1.83 7.27
C LEU A 128 -7.75 -2.77 7.66
N SER A 129 -8.28 -3.50 6.68
CA SER A 129 -9.21 -4.61 6.92
C SER A 129 -8.47 -5.92 7.22
N ASP A 130 -9.21 -6.97 7.49
CA ASP A 130 -8.72 -8.31 7.81
C ASP A 130 -8.68 -9.28 6.59
N ASP A 131 -8.83 -8.76 5.39
CA ASP A 131 -9.02 -9.51 4.15
C ASP A 131 -7.72 -9.77 3.36
N LEU A 132 -6.56 -9.78 4.01
CA LEU A 132 -5.27 -10.05 3.37
C LEU A 132 -5.26 -11.42 2.70
N ASP A 133 -4.99 -11.44 1.40
CA ASP A 133 -4.80 -12.64 0.62
C ASP A 133 -3.43 -12.61 -0.10
N PHE A 134 -2.69 -13.71 -0.05
CA PHE A 134 -1.35 -13.83 -0.59
C PHE A 134 -1.34 -14.40 -2.00
N LYS A 135 -1.50 -13.54 -2.99
CA LYS A 135 -1.51 -13.90 -4.43
C LYS A 135 -0.23 -13.53 -5.18
N TYR A 136 0.43 -12.48 -4.71
CA TYR A 136 1.56 -11.85 -5.43
C TYR A 136 2.80 -11.75 -4.53
N SER A 137 3.88 -11.18 -5.07
CA SER A 137 5.06 -10.82 -4.27
C SER A 137 4.81 -9.57 -3.39
N VAL A 138 3.85 -8.73 -3.77
CA VAL A 138 3.39 -7.59 -2.97
C VAL A 138 1.91 -7.75 -2.71
N ASN A 139 1.50 -7.75 -1.45
CA ASN A 139 0.11 -7.98 -1.04
C ASN A 139 -0.30 -6.95 0.01
N SER A 140 -1.58 -6.63 0.01
CA SER A 140 -2.19 -5.74 1.00
C SER A 140 -3.62 -6.18 1.25
N PRO A 141 -4.12 -6.08 2.48
CA PRO A 141 -5.56 -6.10 2.70
C PRO A 141 -6.18 -4.84 2.09
N THR A 142 -7.49 -4.78 2.02
CA THR A 142 -8.19 -3.55 1.66
C THR A 142 -7.85 -2.47 2.68
N MET A 143 -7.51 -1.28 2.17
CA MET A 143 -7.12 -0.16 3.01
C MET A 143 -7.99 1.05 2.74
N MET A 144 -8.40 1.72 3.81
CA MET A 144 -9.02 3.03 3.74
C MET A 144 -7.97 4.10 4.06
N ILE A 145 -7.91 5.12 3.24
CA ILE A 145 -7.04 6.29 3.43
C ILE A 145 -7.95 7.51 3.53
N GLU A 146 -7.90 8.19 4.66
CA GLU A 146 -8.69 9.39 4.88
C GLU A 146 -8.00 10.66 4.34
N CYS A 147 -8.78 11.72 4.18
CA CYS A 147 -8.27 13.06 3.81
C CYS A 147 -7.58 13.16 2.45
N MET A 148 -7.89 12.29 1.51
CA MET A 148 -7.43 12.44 0.13
C MET A 148 -8.28 13.45 -0.65
N THR A 149 -7.64 14.20 -1.53
CA THR A 149 -8.34 15.08 -2.47
C THR A 149 -8.84 14.26 -3.65
N VAL A 150 -10.11 14.42 -4.00
CA VAL A 150 -10.72 13.81 -5.18
C VAL A 150 -11.21 14.90 -6.12
N ALA A 151 -10.77 14.85 -7.37
CA ALA A 151 -11.20 15.75 -8.44
C ALA A 151 -11.74 14.94 -9.62
N GLY A 152 -12.75 15.47 -10.32
CA GLY A 152 -13.35 14.85 -11.50
C GLY A 152 -14.84 15.13 -11.62
N LYS A 153 -15.40 14.76 -12.75
CA LYS A 153 -16.85 14.81 -12.94
C LYS A 153 -17.46 13.52 -12.41
N TRP A 154 -18.21 13.60 -11.36
CA TRP A 154 -19.04 12.50 -10.86
C TRP A 154 -20.20 12.33 -11.86
N ALA A 155 -20.16 11.32 -12.69
CA ALA A 155 -21.26 11.02 -13.58
C ALA A 155 -22.46 10.58 -12.73
N THR A 156 -23.40 11.49 -12.56
CA THR A 156 -24.77 11.11 -12.16
C THR A 156 -25.41 10.52 -13.40
N PHE A 157 -25.39 9.19 -13.53
CA PHE A 157 -26.31 8.53 -14.46
C PHE A 157 -27.69 8.59 -13.82
N VAL A 158 -28.57 9.36 -14.40
CA VAL A 158 -30.02 9.37 -14.15
C VAL A 158 -30.64 8.11 -14.73
#